data_7c0396c14b7bc0f68a75236227d0b364
#
_entry.id   7c0396c14b7bc0f68a75236227d0b364
#
_cell.length_a   1.000
_cell.length_b   1.000
_cell.length_c   1.000
_cell.angle_alpha   90.00
_cell.angle_beta   90.00
_cell.angle_gamma   90.00
#
_symmetry.space_group_name_H-M   'P 1'
#
loop_
_entity.id
_entity.type
_entity.pdbx_description
1 polymer ?
#
loop_
_entity_poly.entity_id
_entity_poly.type
_entity_poly.pdbx_seq_one_letter_code
_entity_poly.pdbx_strand_id
1 'polypeptide(L)'
;CRGAVTIQRGSGEGSETAVGDDCMLMEGVHLGHNVRLGRHCILTNKVGLSGYVEIGDSSVIGGLAGFHQFVKIGRLCMIGGLAKVIKDVPPFCMADGHPIKVYGLNKVGLRRNGFGQEERTHTKRIYRTLFMSRMTKQEAMEQIEGAYPGDPIAAEILAFVRSLKRGLAPWAGAEKM
;
A
#
# COMPACT_ATOMS: atom_id res chain seq x y z
N CYS A 1 -2.08 17.55 -11.79
CA CYS A 1 -3.37 16.97 -12.22
C CYS A 1 -3.49 17.04 -13.73
N ARG A 2 -4.10 16.05 -14.35
CA ARG A 2 -4.42 16.03 -15.78
C ARG A 2 -5.89 15.67 -15.97
N GLY A 3 -6.63 16.49 -16.74
CA GLY A 3 -8.06 16.29 -17.01
C GLY A 3 -8.95 16.57 -15.80
N ALA A 4 -10.16 16.02 -15.80
CA ALA A 4 -11.16 16.22 -14.76
C ALA A 4 -10.83 15.37 -13.52
N VAL A 5 -10.05 15.91 -12.59
CA VAL A 5 -9.78 15.32 -11.28
C VAL A 5 -10.73 15.92 -10.24
N THR A 6 -11.35 15.06 -9.43
CA THR A 6 -12.23 15.47 -8.33
C THR A 6 -11.57 15.21 -6.99
N ILE A 7 -11.43 16.21 -6.15
CA ILE A 7 -10.93 16.09 -4.77
C ILE A 7 -12.01 16.62 -3.84
N GLN A 8 -12.57 15.74 -3.00
CA GLN A 8 -13.57 16.11 -2.00
C GLN A 8 -12.88 16.73 -0.79
N ARG A 9 -13.47 17.78 -0.20
CA ARG A 9 -12.99 18.35 1.05
C ARG A 9 -13.09 17.34 2.21
N GLY A 10 -12.36 17.56 3.29
CA GLY A 10 -12.54 16.81 4.54
C GLY A 10 -13.99 16.92 5.05
N SER A 11 -14.49 15.87 5.66
CA SER A 11 -15.80 15.82 6.32
C SER A 11 -15.62 15.98 7.83
N GLY A 12 -16.24 17.00 8.38
CA GLY A 12 -16.10 17.37 9.78
C GLY A 12 -15.20 18.58 9.99
N GLU A 13 -15.40 19.26 11.12
CA GLU A 13 -14.63 20.44 11.50
C GLU A 13 -13.15 20.08 11.71
N GLY A 14 -12.24 20.88 11.17
CA GLY A 14 -10.79 20.68 11.26
C GLY A 14 -10.23 19.51 10.49
N SER A 15 -11.05 18.78 9.71
CA SER A 15 -10.57 17.67 8.88
C SER A 15 -10.19 18.10 7.47
N GLU A 16 -9.28 17.37 6.85
CA GLU A 16 -8.76 17.69 5.52
C GLU A 16 -8.64 16.46 4.61
N THR A 17 -8.66 16.67 3.32
CA THR A 17 -8.14 15.76 2.30
C THR A 17 -6.77 16.28 1.89
N ALA A 18 -5.74 15.43 2.02
CA ALA A 18 -4.35 15.83 1.81
C ALA A 18 -3.72 15.08 0.63
N VAL A 19 -3.00 15.81 -0.21
CA VAL A 19 -2.19 15.26 -1.31
C VAL A 19 -0.76 15.74 -1.13
N GLY A 20 0.16 14.80 -0.99
CA GLY A 20 1.59 15.08 -0.87
C GLY A 20 2.18 15.65 -2.17
N ASP A 21 3.43 16.12 -2.06
CA ASP A 21 4.15 16.73 -3.17
C ASP A 21 4.42 15.75 -4.32
N ASP A 22 4.59 16.27 -5.52
CA ASP A 22 4.99 15.56 -6.73
C ASP A 22 4.06 14.39 -7.12
N CYS A 23 2.80 14.43 -6.71
CA CYS A 23 1.81 13.44 -7.11
C CYS A 23 1.32 13.68 -8.54
N MET A 24 1.15 12.59 -9.29
CA MET A 24 0.50 12.60 -10.61
C MET A 24 -0.91 12.03 -10.48
N LEU A 25 -1.93 12.87 -10.67
CA LEU A 25 -3.31 12.47 -10.75
C LEU A 25 -3.76 12.59 -12.21
N MET A 26 -4.08 11.46 -12.84
CA MET A 26 -4.52 11.41 -14.25
C MET A 26 -6.01 11.66 -14.37
N GLU A 27 -6.48 11.71 -15.61
CA GLU A 27 -7.87 12.02 -15.94
C GLU A 27 -8.89 11.15 -15.19
N GLY A 28 -9.92 11.80 -14.65
CA GLY A 28 -11.04 11.14 -13.99
C GLY A 28 -10.73 10.54 -12.63
N VAL A 29 -9.56 10.82 -12.06
CA VAL A 29 -9.25 10.41 -10.67
C VAL A 29 -10.21 11.07 -9.70
N HIS A 30 -10.75 10.29 -8.76
CA HIS A 30 -11.62 10.76 -7.69
C HIS A 30 -11.01 10.47 -6.33
N LEU A 31 -10.79 11.51 -5.53
CA LEU A 31 -10.39 11.42 -4.13
C LEU A 31 -11.60 11.76 -3.25
N GLY A 32 -12.08 10.79 -2.49
CA GLY A 32 -13.13 10.97 -1.48
C GLY A 32 -12.65 11.83 -0.31
N HIS A 33 -13.57 12.20 0.56
CA HIS A 33 -13.29 13.03 1.74
C HIS A 33 -12.25 12.36 2.67
N ASN A 34 -11.38 13.14 3.27
CA ASN A 34 -10.37 12.67 4.23
C ASN A 34 -9.34 11.67 3.65
N VAL A 35 -9.21 11.57 2.33
CA VAL A 35 -8.15 10.80 1.67
C VAL A 35 -6.80 11.44 1.98
N ARG A 36 -5.78 10.62 2.23
CA ARG A 36 -4.39 11.05 2.41
C ARG A 36 -3.49 10.35 1.42
N LEU A 37 -2.89 11.12 0.51
CA LEU A 37 -1.84 10.64 -0.38
C LEU A 37 -0.48 11.10 0.15
N GLY A 38 0.48 10.18 0.21
CA GLY A 38 1.88 10.49 0.39
C GLY A 38 2.47 11.23 -0.81
N ARG A 39 3.79 11.44 -0.81
CA ARG A 39 4.51 12.12 -1.88
C ARG A 39 4.81 11.18 -3.05
N HIS A 40 5.01 11.74 -4.25
CA HIS A 40 5.41 11.02 -5.46
C HIS A 40 4.44 9.88 -5.86
N CYS A 41 3.18 9.94 -5.46
CA CYS A 41 2.17 8.95 -5.84
C CYS A 41 1.69 9.17 -7.28
N ILE A 42 1.45 8.06 -7.99
CA ILE A 42 0.87 8.08 -9.34
C ILE A 42 -0.48 7.36 -9.30
N LEU A 43 -1.56 8.11 -9.52
CA LEU A 43 -2.90 7.56 -9.70
C LEU A 43 -3.26 7.68 -11.17
N THR A 44 -3.42 6.54 -11.85
CA THR A 44 -3.73 6.53 -13.27
C THR A 44 -5.22 6.75 -13.53
N ASN A 45 -5.64 6.75 -14.79
CA ASN A 45 -6.97 7.20 -15.19
C ASN A 45 -8.11 6.52 -14.41
N LYS A 46 -9.07 7.33 -13.97
CA LYS A 46 -10.33 6.89 -13.34
C LYS A 46 -10.16 6.03 -12.07
N VAL A 47 -9.07 6.19 -11.36
CA VAL A 47 -8.92 5.61 -10.01
C VAL A 47 -9.92 6.29 -9.07
N GLY A 48 -10.64 5.48 -8.27
CA GLY A 48 -11.60 5.96 -7.28
C GLY A 48 -11.17 5.59 -5.86
N LEU A 49 -10.86 6.60 -5.03
CA LEU A 49 -10.59 6.43 -3.61
C LEU A 49 -11.80 6.87 -2.80
N SER A 50 -12.40 5.96 -2.03
CA SER A 50 -13.46 6.31 -1.06
C SER A 50 -12.88 7.05 0.14
N GLY A 51 -13.74 7.53 1.02
CA GLY A 51 -13.33 8.32 2.19
C GLY A 51 -12.30 7.61 3.09
N TYR A 52 -11.41 8.40 3.68
CA TYR A 52 -10.36 7.95 4.63
C TYR A 52 -9.38 6.92 4.06
N VAL A 53 -9.22 6.79 2.76
CA VAL A 53 -8.17 5.98 2.16
C VAL A 53 -6.82 6.66 2.36
N GLU A 54 -5.83 5.89 2.79
CA GLU A 54 -4.45 6.34 2.95
C GLU A 54 -3.54 5.62 1.96
N ILE A 55 -2.72 6.35 1.22
CA ILE A 55 -1.73 5.78 0.28
C ILE A 55 -0.35 6.33 0.61
N GLY A 56 0.59 5.44 0.92
CA GLY A 56 1.98 5.79 1.24
C GLY A 56 2.79 6.23 0.02
N ASP A 57 3.89 6.90 0.31
CA ASP A 57 4.80 7.54 -0.66
C ASP A 57 5.19 6.62 -1.84
N SER A 58 5.38 7.19 -3.01
CA SER A 58 5.90 6.53 -4.20
C SER A 58 5.10 5.30 -4.66
N SER A 59 3.81 5.24 -4.30
CA SER A 59 2.93 4.17 -4.74
C SER A 59 2.29 4.49 -6.08
N VAL A 60 2.10 3.45 -6.89
CA VAL A 60 1.48 3.54 -8.22
C VAL A 60 0.17 2.76 -8.22
N ILE A 61 -0.91 3.42 -8.64
CA ILE A 61 -2.25 2.84 -8.68
C ILE A 61 -2.71 2.72 -10.13
N GLY A 62 -3.00 1.50 -10.53
CA GLY A 62 -3.48 1.16 -11.87
C GLY A 62 -4.88 1.70 -12.16
N GLY A 63 -5.15 1.99 -13.42
CA GLY A 63 -6.39 2.61 -13.86
C GLY A 63 -7.65 1.82 -13.49
N LEU A 64 -8.73 2.54 -13.24
CA LEU A 64 -10.04 1.97 -12.88
C LEU A 64 -10.04 1.15 -11.56
N ALA A 65 -8.96 1.19 -10.77
CA ALA A 65 -8.95 0.58 -9.45
C ALA A 65 -9.87 1.35 -8.49
N GLY A 66 -10.67 0.60 -7.73
CA GLY A 66 -11.62 1.14 -6.77
C GLY A 66 -11.28 0.74 -5.33
N PHE A 67 -11.25 1.71 -4.42
CA PHE A 67 -10.84 1.53 -3.04
C PHE A 67 -12.00 1.69 -2.07
N HIS A 68 -12.20 0.69 -1.21
CA HIS A 68 -13.15 0.80 -0.11
C HIS A 68 -12.65 1.80 0.94
N GLN A 69 -13.58 2.46 1.62
CA GLN A 69 -13.26 3.41 2.69
C GLN A 69 -12.36 2.79 3.77
N PHE A 70 -11.48 3.60 4.34
CA PHE A 70 -10.52 3.24 5.40
C PHE A 70 -9.41 2.28 4.97
N VAL A 71 -9.29 1.92 3.71
CA VAL A 71 -8.17 1.10 3.22
C VAL A 71 -6.86 1.87 3.33
N LYS A 72 -5.81 1.15 3.76
CA LYS A 72 -4.44 1.64 3.81
C LYS A 72 -3.55 0.91 2.80
N ILE A 73 -2.80 1.66 2.06
CA ILE A 73 -1.74 1.16 1.17
C ILE A 73 -0.40 1.70 1.67
N GLY A 74 0.54 0.81 1.91
CA GLY A 74 1.89 1.21 2.30
C GLY A 74 2.65 1.90 1.17
N ARG A 75 3.83 2.44 1.48
CA ARG A 75 4.66 3.10 0.46
C ARG A 75 5.26 2.11 -0.55
N LEU A 76 5.65 2.60 -1.72
CA LEU A 76 6.28 1.82 -2.79
C LEU A 76 5.43 0.62 -3.25
N CYS A 77 4.11 0.70 -3.08
CA CYS A 77 3.19 -0.31 -3.59
C CYS A 77 2.90 -0.11 -5.09
N MET A 78 2.60 -1.22 -5.76
CA MET A 78 2.01 -1.23 -7.10
C MET A 78 0.67 -1.95 -7.03
N ILE A 79 -0.41 -1.23 -7.32
CA ILE A 79 -1.76 -1.79 -7.41
C ILE A 79 -2.15 -1.92 -8.86
N GLY A 80 -2.60 -3.12 -9.26
CA GLY A 80 -3.04 -3.40 -10.63
C GLY A 80 -4.28 -2.60 -11.05
N GLY A 81 -4.47 -2.48 -12.35
CA GLY A 81 -5.68 -1.87 -12.90
C GLY A 81 -6.92 -2.73 -12.64
N LEU A 82 -8.11 -2.10 -12.56
CA LEU A 82 -9.38 -2.78 -12.28
C LEU A 82 -9.45 -3.49 -10.92
N ALA A 83 -8.47 -3.28 -10.04
CA ALA A 83 -8.43 -3.93 -8.73
C ALA A 83 -9.57 -3.45 -7.83
N LYS A 84 -10.26 -4.39 -7.15
CA LYS A 84 -11.20 -4.11 -6.06
C LYS A 84 -10.47 -4.17 -4.73
N VAL A 85 -10.08 -3.00 -4.22
CA VAL A 85 -9.24 -2.88 -3.03
C VAL A 85 -10.11 -2.73 -1.78
N ILE A 86 -10.31 -3.82 -1.05
CA ILE A 86 -11.17 -3.89 0.15
C ILE A 86 -10.37 -4.24 1.42
N LYS A 87 -9.08 -4.46 1.29
CA LYS A 87 -8.13 -4.81 2.36
C LYS A 87 -6.87 -3.95 2.26
N ASP A 88 -6.17 -3.83 3.38
CA ASP A 88 -4.94 -3.08 3.47
C ASP A 88 -3.78 -3.82 2.78
N VAL A 89 -2.97 -3.10 2.00
CA VAL A 89 -1.80 -3.66 1.31
C VAL A 89 -0.54 -3.12 1.97
N PRO A 90 0.32 -4.00 2.52
CA PRO A 90 1.50 -3.56 3.25
C PRO A 90 2.57 -2.97 2.33
N PRO A 91 3.54 -2.20 2.88
CA PRO A 91 4.57 -1.51 2.10
C PRO A 91 5.31 -2.43 1.11
N PHE A 92 5.86 -1.88 0.05
CA PHE A 92 6.75 -2.56 -0.91
C PHE A 92 6.10 -3.66 -1.77
N CYS A 93 4.79 -3.83 -1.68
CA CYS A 93 4.09 -4.94 -2.32
C CYS A 93 3.52 -4.60 -3.69
N MET A 94 3.44 -5.63 -4.52
CA MET A 94 2.61 -5.66 -5.72
C MET A 94 1.32 -6.40 -5.40
N ALA A 95 0.18 -5.77 -5.66
CA ALA A 95 -1.12 -6.35 -5.39
C ALA A 95 -2.08 -6.09 -6.55
N ASP A 96 -2.98 -7.02 -6.80
CA ASP A 96 -3.94 -6.97 -7.90
C ASP A 96 -5.17 -7.83 -7.59
N GLY A 97 -6.19 -7.75 -8.42
CA GLY A 97 -7.31 -8.67 -8.42
C GLY A 97 -8.62 -8.13 -7.84
N HIS A 98 -9.64 -8.94 -7.97
CA HIS A 98 -11.03 -8.66 -7.61
C HIS A 98 -11.63 -9.83 -6.82
N PRO A 99 -11.50 -9.87 -5.48
CA PRO A 99 -10.88 -8.89 -4.58
C PRO A 99 -9.34 -8.90 -4.61
N ILE A 100 -8.74 -7.81 -4.08
CA ILE A 100 -7.29 -7.59 -4.03
C ILE A 100 -6.54 -8.73 -3.32
N LYS A 101 -5.39 -9.13 -3.89
CA LYS A 101 -4.42 -10.06 -3.29
C LYS A 101 -3.00 -9.54 -3.51
N VAL A 102 -2.10 -9.84 -2.59
CA VAL A 102 -0.67 -9.53 -2.72
C VAL A 102 0.02 -10.64 -3.50
N TYR A 103 0.74 -10.29 -4.56
CA TYR A 103 1.45 -11.24 -5.44
C TYR A 103 2.96 -11.29 -5.18
N GLY A 104 3.49 -10.39 -4.38
CA GLY A 104 4.91 -10.32 -4.06
C GLY A 104 5.40 -8.91 -3.82
N LEU A 105 6.72 -8.72 -3.85
CA LEU A 105 7.33 -7.41 -3.74
C LEU A 105 7.28 -6.66 -5.07
N ASN A 106 7.09 -5.35 -5.00
CA ASN A 106 7.27 -4.42 -6.12
C ASN A 106 8.76 -4.25 -6.46
N LYS A 107 9.38 -5.31 -7.00
CA LYS A 107 10.83 -5.35 -7.28
C LYS A 107 11.32 -4.20 -8.15
N VAL A 108 10.49 -3.78 -9.11
CA VAL A 108 10.83 -2.68 -10.03
C VAL A 108 10.79 -1.35 -9.28
N GLY A 109 9.73 -1.08 -8.53
CA GLY A 109 9.59 0.12 -7.72
C GLY A 109 10.70 0.24 -6.68
N LEU A 110 10.98 -0.84 -5.96
CA LEU A 110 12.08 -0.89 -4.98
C LEU A 110 13.43 -0.54 -5.62
N ARG A 111 13.79 -1.18 -6.75
CA ARG A 111 15.04 -0.90 -7.45
C ARG A 111 15.15 0.55 -7.91
N ARG A 112 14.06 1.12 -8.46
CA ARG A 112 14.01 2.53 -8.90
C ARG A 112 14.15 3.52 -7.74
N ASN A 113 13.80 3.11 -6.54
CA ASN A 113 13.92 3.90 -5.31
C ASN A 113 15.15 3.53 -4.46
N GLY A 114 16.18 2.95 -5.07
CA GLY A 114 17.48 2.76 -4.45
C GLY A 114 17.67 1.51 -3.61
N PHE A 115 16.65 0.64 -3.48
CA PHE A 115 16.78 -0.61 -2.73
C PHE A 115 17.75 -1.58 -3.41
N GLY A 116 18.86 -1.88 -2.76
CA GLY A 116 19.85 -2.84 -3.20
C GLY A 116 19.31 -4.28 -3.22
N GLN A 117 20.09 -5.21 -3.76
CA GLN A 117 19.73 -6.63 -3.82
C GLN A 117 19.52 -7.22 -2.42
N GLU A 118 20.38 -6.86 -1.48
CA GLU A 118 20.33 -7.33 -0.11
C GLU A 118 19.06 -6.85 0.61
N GLU A 119 18.74 -5.58 0.51
CA GLU A 119 17.52 -5.00 1.12
C GLU A 119 16.25 -5.64 0.56
N ARG A 120 16.19 -5.89 -0.76
CA ARG A 120 15.04 -6.59 -1.36
C ARG A 120 14.93 -8.04 -0.90
N THR A 121 16.07 -8.73 -0.74
CA THR A 121 16.12 -10.10 -0.20
C THR A 121 15.71 -10.12 1.26
N HIS A 122 16.17 -9.14 2.05
CA HIS A 122 15.81 -8.94 3.44
C HIS A 122 14.29 -8.69 3.59
N THR A 123 13.75 -7.72 2.86
CA THR A 123 12.30 -7.44 2.83
C THR A 123 11.49 -8.70 2.50
N LYS A 124 11.96 -9.50 1.54
CA LYS A 124 11.33 -10.77 1.19
C LYS A 124 11.30 -11.77 2.36
N ARG A 125 12.39 -11.87 3.14
CA ARG A 125 12.45 -12.75 4.33
C ARG A 125 11.42 -12.33 5.38
N ILE A 126 11.30 -11.03 5.66
CA ILE A 126 10.31 -10.49 6.60
C ILE A 126 8.89 -10.88 6.17
N TYR A 127 8.56 -10.69 4.88
CA TYR A 127 7.24 -11.05 4.36
C TYR A 127 6.97 -12.56 4.36
N ARG A 128 7.99 -13.39 4.15
CA ARG A 128 7.83 -14.86 4.31
C ARG A 128 7.45 -15.23 5.73
N THR A 129 8.07 -14.62 6.74
CA THR A 129 7.68 -14.84 8.14
C THR A 129 6.25 -14.38 8.38
N LEU A 130 5.87 -13.19 7.89
CA LEU A 130 4.55 -12.61 8.13
C LEU A 130 3.38 -13.38 7.47
N PHE A 131 3.59 -13.91 6.26
CA PHE A 131 2.50 -14.49 5.45
C PHE A 131 2.56 -16.01 5.25
N MET A 132 3.72 -16.62 5.38
CA MET A 132 3.94 -18.03 5.03
C MET A 132 4.32 -18.92 6.21
N SER A 133 4.52 -18.33 7.39
CA SER A 133 4.70 -19.11 8.61
C SER A 133 3.37 -19.72 9.05
N ARG A 134 3.44 -20.84 9.79
CA ARG A 134 2.26 -21.41 10.45
C ARG A 134 1.87 -20.69 11.75
N MET A 135 2.53 -19.57 12.02
CA MET A 135 2.34 -18.74 13.21
C MET A 135 1.09 -17.87 13.09
N THR A 136 0.55 -17.51 14.22
CA THR A 136 -0.40 -16.40 14.28
C THR A 136 0.29 -15.09 13.85
N LYS A 137 -0.50 -14.10 13.47
CA LYS A 137 0.04 -12.78 13.11
C LYS A 137 0.88 -12.19 14.24
N GLN A 138 0.45 -12.37 15.49
CA GLN A 138 1.17 -11.85 16.66
C GLN A 138 2.52 -12.52 16.83
N GLU A 139 2.57 -13.84 16.79
CA GLU A 139 3.84 -14.60 16.88
C GLU A 139 4.80 -14.26 15.75
N ALA A 140 4.29 -14.09 14.51
CA ALA A 140 5.11 -13.68 13.38
C ALA A 140 5.72 -12.28 13.57
N MET A 141 4.94 -11.34 14.13
CA MET A 141 5.43 -9.99 14.45
C MET A 141 6.51 -10.02 15.53
N GLU A 142 6.31 -10.77 16.61
CA GLU A 142 7.29 -10.94 17.70
C GLU A 142 8.58 -11.57 17.18
N GLN A 143 8.47 -12.59 16.32
CA GLN A 143 9.64 -13.19 15.68
C GLN A 143 10.40 -12.20 14.81
N ILE A 144 9.71 -11.37 14.02
CA ILE A 144 10.35 -10.35 13.18
C ILE A 144 11.05 -9.31 14.06
N GLU A 145 10.41 -8.84 15.13
CA GLU A 145 11.02 -7.90 16.08
C GLU A 145 12.31 -8.45 16.73
N GLY A 146 12.25 -9.71 17.17
CA GLY A 146 13.40 -10.37 17.80
C GLY A 146 14.53 -10.67 16.80
N ALA A 147 14.21 -11.01 15.56
CA ALA A 147 15.20 -11.35 14.53
C ALA A 147 15.88 -10.10 13.92
N TYR A 148 15.22 -8.95 13.91
CA TYR A 148 15.67 -7.74 13.23
C TYR A 148 15.58 -6.49 14.14
N PRO A 149 16.25 -6.47 15.30
CA PRO A 149 16.19 -5.34 16.23
C PRO A 149 16.80 -4.07 15.60
N GLY A 150 16.03 -2.98 15.59
CA GLY A 150 16.48 -1.69 15.03
C GLY A 150 16.49 -1.61 13.50
N ASP A 151 16.04 -2.63 12.80
CA ASP A 151 15.94 -2.62 11.33
C ASP A 151 14.78 -1.72 10.85
N PRO A 152 15.07 -0.69 10.02
CA PRO A 152 14.04 0.27 9.62
C PRO A 152 12.96 -0.34 8.70
N ILE A 153 13.29 -1.35 7.89
CA ILE A 153 12.34 -2.02 7.01
C ILE A 153 11.37 -2.87 7.83
N ALA A 154 11.92 -3.63 8.79
CA ALA A 154 11.10 -4.43 9.71
C ALA A 154 10.18 -3.52 10.54
N ALA A 155 10.73 -2.44 11.11
CA ALA A 155 9.97 -1.49 11.91
C ALA A 155 8.81 -0.87 11.12
N GLU A 156 9.03 -0.47 9.86
CA GLU A 156 7.99 0.09 9.00
C GLU A 156 6.87 -0.94 8.71
N ILE A 157 7.25 -2.17 8.34
CA ILE A 157 6.27 -3.22 8.05
C ILE A 157 5.45 -3.54 9.30
N LEU A 158 6.08 -3.66 10.47
CA LEU A 158 5.41 -3.95 11.73
C LEU A 158 4.49 -2.79 12.16
N ALA A 159 4.94 -1.54 12.01
CA ALA A 159 4.11 -0.36 12.30
C ALA A 159 2.86 -0.34 11.41
N PHE A 160 3.01 -0.65 10.12
CA PHE A 160 1.87 -0.77 9.21
C PHE A 160 0.89 -1.87 9.68
N VAL A 161 1.41 -3.06 10.00
CA VAL A 161 0.58 -4.21 10.44
C VAL A 161 -0.17 -3.91 11.75
N ARG A 162 0.44 -3.14 12.66
CA ARG A 162 -0.23 -2.67 13.89
C ARG A 162 -1.35 -1.65 13.61
N SER A 163 -1.21 -0.87 12.54
CA SER A 163 -2.15 0.22 12.18
C SER A 163 -3.30 -0.19 11.27
N LEU A 164 -3.46 -1.48 10.97
CA LEU A 164 -4.47 -1.99 10.04
C LEU A 164 -5.89 -1.53 10.40
N LYS A 165 -6.67 -1.17 9.38
CA LYS A 165 -8.07 -0.78 9.49
C LYS A 165 -9.02 -1.81 8.87
N ARG A 166 -8.62 -2.39 7.73
CA ARG A 166 -9.44 -3.35 6.96
C ARG A 166 -8.89 -4.77 7.00
N GLY A 167 -7.77 -4.98 7.71
CA GLY A 167 -7.01 -6.22 7.73
C GLY A 167 -6.18 -6.41 6.46
N LEU A 168 -5.11 -7.21 6.55
CA LEU A 168 -4.19 -7.46 5.44
C LEU A 168 -4.88 -8.13 4.25
N ALA A 169 -4.55 -7.67 3.05
CA ALA A 169 -4.84 -8.39 1.81
C ALA A 169 -4.14 -9.77 1.83
N PRO A 170 -4.83 -10.84 1.44
CA PRO A 170 -4.24 -12.17 1.45
C PRO A 170 -3.09 -12.27 0.43
N TRP A 171 -2.11 -13.11 0.74
CA TRP A 171 -1.03 -13.42 -0.20
C TRP A 171 -1.52 -14.43 -1.26
N ALA A 172 -1.32 -14.12 -2.54
CA ALA A 172 -1.90 -14.88 -3.68
C ALA A 172 -1.13 -16.15 -4.03
N GLY A 173 -0.22 -16.62 -3.25
CA GLY A 173 0.46 -17.88 -3.56
C GLY A 173 1.65 -18.15 -2.67
N ALA A 174 1.58 -19.28 -1.97
CA ALA A 174 2.71 -19.88 -1.26
C ALA A 174 3.81 -20.38 -2.22
N GLU A 175 3.55 -20.47 -3.53
CA GLU A 175 4.38 -21.18 -4.49
C GLU A 175 5.33 -20.34 -5.34
N LYS A 176 5.30 -19.01 -5.29
CA LYS A 176 6.07 -18.12 -6.20
C LYS A 176 6.91 -17.04 -5.51
N MET A 177 7.41 -17.33 -4.32
CA MET A 177 8.47 -16.47 -3.76
C MET A 177 9.84 -17.09 -3.79
#